data_7b88df50c411e792fc037b7a9bc6166d
#
_entry.id   7b88df50c411e792fc037b7a9bc6166d
#
_cell.length_a   1.000
_cell.length_b   1.000
_cell.length_c   1.000
_cell.angle_alpha   90.00
_cell.angle_beta   90.00
_cell.angle_gamma   90.00
#
_symmetry.space_group_name_H-M   'P 1'
#
loop_
_entity.id
_entity.type
_entity.pdbx_description
1 polymer ?
#
loop_
_entity_poly.entity_id
_entity_poly.type
_entity_poly.pdbx_seq_one_letter_code
_entity_poly.pdbx_strand_id
1 'polypeptide(L)'
;RQLWFLIPLVLFLIIIALFYTRLGKDTTVVTNTSLNRALPSFSLPSLGNPSQMITQAQLPKQPFLLNVWASWCVTCKVEHPFLLQMSKAGVPIVGVNYKDETKDALEYLTTHEDPFTLNVQDKEGNFGIDLGLTGVPESFVVDGKGNVRQHILGEINEERYNKQVLPCMTALREQAADAKIREVC
;
A
#
# COMPACT_ATOMS: atom_id res chain seq x y z
N ARG A 1 -5.77 57.93 -7.04
CA ARG A 1 -6.92 57.26 -6.35
C ARG A 1 -7.35 55.94 -7.03
N GLN A 2 -6.99 55.72 -8.29
CA GLN A 2 -7.41 54.49 -9.01
C GLN A 2 -6.46 53.29 -8.82
N LEU A 3 -5.22 53.45 -8.34
CA LEU A 3 -4.26 52.36 -8.16
C LEU A 3 -4.66 51.37 -7.05
N TRP A 4 -5.44 51.76 -6.08
CA TRP A 4 -5.86 50.93 -4.97
C TRP A 4 -6.77 49.76 -5.41
N PHE A 5 -7.50 49.92 -6.52
CA PHE A 5 -8.32 48.84 -7.08
C PHE A 5 -7.51 47.73 -7.75
N LEU A 6 -6.22 47.99 -8.07
CA LEU A 6 -5.33 47.00 -8.67
C LEU A 6 -4.68 46.08 -7.60
N ILE A 7 -4.65 46.49 -6.34
CA ILE A 7 -4.03 45.73 -5.26
C ILE A 7 -4.64 44.32 -5.12
N PRO A 8 -5.97 44.13 -5.04
CA PRO A 8 -6.56 42.82 -4.94
C PRO A 8 -6.30 41.94 -6.18
N LEU A 9 -6.24 42.53 -7.36
CA LEU A 9 -5.93 41.82 -8.60
C LEU A 9 -4.46 41.31 -8.59
N VAL A 10 -3.51 42.16 -8.19
CA VAL A 10 -2.09 41.77 -8.09
C VAL A 10 -1.91 40.69 -7.02
N LEU A 11 -2.55 40.84 -5.88
CA LEU A 11 -2.50 39.80 -4.81
C LEU A 11 -3.06 38.46 -5.30
N PHE A 12 -4.17 38.47 -6.03
CA PHE A 12 -4.76 37.27 -6.61
C PHE A 12 -3.85 36.59 -7.62
N LEU A 13 -3.19 37.36 -8.50
CA LEU A 13 -2.23 36.82 -9.46
C LEU A 13 -0.99 36.23 -8.78
N ILE A 14 -0.51 36.86 -7.69
CA ILE A 14 0.60 36.31 -6.88
C ILE A 14 0.20 34.99 -6.24
N ILE A 15 -1.02 34.91 -5.69
CA ILE A 15 -1.52 33.65 -5.09
C ILE A 15 -1.64 32.56 -6.16
N ILE A 16 -2.17 32.86 -7.33
CA ILE A 16 -2.24 31.88 -8.45
C ILE A 16 -0.83 31.42 -8.85
N ALA A 17 0.12 32.33 -8.99
CA ALA A 17 1.49 32.00 -9.35
C ALA A 17 2.15 31.11 -8.28
N LEU A 18 1.95 31.41 -6.99
CA LEU A 18 2.40 30.59 -5.87
C LEU A 18 1.78 29.20 -5.87
N PHE A 19 0.47 29.09 -6.12
CA PHE A 19 -0.19 27.79 -6.26
C PHE A 19 0.37 27.00 -7.45
N TYR A 20 0.53 27.65 -8.60
CA TYR A 20 1.05 27.02 -9.80
C TYR A 20 2.47 26.47 -9.62
N THR A 21 3.33 27.19 -8.89
CA THR A 21 4.69 26.73 -8.58
C THR A 21 4.73 25.61 -7.52
N ARG A 22 3.66 25.44 -6.75
CA ARG A 22 3.54 24.39 -5.72
C ARG A 22 2.79 23.15 -6.19
N LEU A 23 1.90 23.26 -7.18
CA LEU A 23 1.09 22.16 -7.71
C LEU A 23 1.88 21.07 -8.48
N GLY A 24 3.15 21.28 -8.78
CA GLY A 24 4.02 20.30 -9.45
C GLY A 24 5.07 19.66 -8.56
N LYS A 25 5.06 19.92 -7.25
CA LYS A 25 5.97 19.26 -6.32
C LYS A 25 5.24 18.10 -5.66
N ASP A 26 5.68 16.88 -5.96
CA ASP A 26 5.26 15.68 -5.25
C ASP A 26 5.49 15.88 -3.74
N THR A 27 4.41 16.22 -3.04
CA THR A 27 4.40 16.36 -1.57
C THR A 27 4.24 15.00 -0.88
N THR A 28 4.50 13.91 -1.58
CA THR A 28 4.49 12.56 -1.02
C THR A 28 5.74 12.22 -0.21
N VAL A 29 6.26 13.17 0.56
CA VAL A 29 7.09 12.82 1.70
C VAL A 29 6.13 12.47 2.85
N VAL A 30 5.40 11.40 2.70
CA VAL A 30 4.86 10.69 3.87
C VAL A 30 6.09 10.18 4.60
N THR A 31 6.33 10.72 5.78
CA THR A 31 7.38 10.22 6.67
C THR A 31 6.96 8.80 7.05
N ASN A 32 7.37 7.82 6.25
CA ASN A 32 7.05 6.41 6.46
C ASN A 32 7.74 5.97 7.75
N THR A 33 7.05 6.14 8.86
CA THR A 33 7.50 5.70 10.18
C THR A 33 7.69 4.19 10.24
N SER A 34 7.11 3.44 9.29
CA SER A 34 7.18 1.98 9.21
C SER A 34 8.37 1.45 8.42
N LEU A 35 9.07 2.28 7.61
CA LEU A 35 10.19 1.81 6.79
C LEU A 35 11.36 1.28 7.63
N ASN A 36 11.88 0.12 7.23
CA ASN A 36 12.97 -0.60 7.89
C ASN A 36 12.67 -1.00 9.34
N ARG A 37 11.37 -1.08 9.71
CA ARG A 37 10.90 -1.58 11.00
C ARG A 37 10.14 -2.90 10.80
N ALA A 38 10.08 -3.69 11.84
CA ALA A 38 9.21 -4.85 11.85
C ALA A 38 7.75 -4.44 11.68
N LEU A 39 6.97 -5.26 10.98
CA LEU A 39 5.52 -5.12 10.95
C LEU A 39 4.99 -5.00 12.40
N PRO A 40 4.01 -4.13 12.65
CA PRO A 40 3.34 -4.11 13.94
C PRO A 40 2.79 -5.49 14.29
N SER A 41 2.81 -5.82 15.58
CA SER A 41 2.21 -7.08 16.04
C SER A 41 0.70 -7.05 15.80
N PHE A 42 0.16 -8.14 15.30
CA PHE A 42 -1.27 -8.27 15.07
C PHE A 42 -1.76 -9.68 15.41
N SER A 43 -3.04 -9.76 15.69
CA SER A 43 -3.81 -10.99 15.77
C SER A 43 -5.17 -10.68 15.15
N LEU A 44 -5.34 -11.02 13.87
CA LEU A 44 -6.52 -10.69 13.07
C LEU A 44 -7.21 -11.98 12.59
N PRO A 45 -8.54 -11.98 12.49
CA PRO A 45 -9.24 -13.13 11.93
C PRO A 45 -8.89 -13.30 10.44
N SER A 46 -8.79 -14.56 10.01
CA SER A 46 -8.74 -14.88 8.59
C SER A 46 -10.08 -14.46 7.94
N LEU A 47 -10.00 -13.81 6.78
CA LEU A 47 -11.20 -13.37 6.06
C LEU A 47 -12.10 -14.57 5.67
N GLY A 48 -11.50 -15.68 5.22
CA GLY A 48 -12.23 -16.88 4.83
C GLY A 48 -12.69 -17.77 6.00
N ASN A 49 -12.08 -17.60 7.17
CA ASN A 49 -12.45 -18.34 8.39
C ASN A 49 -12.28 -17.47 9.64
N PRO A 50 -13.31 -16.72 10.04
CA PRO A 50 -13.21 -15.78 11.17
C PRO A 50 -12.84 -16.42 12.52
N SER A 51 -13.00 -17.73 12.68
CA SER A 51 -12.60 -18.45 13.89
C SER A 51 -11.08 -18.69 13.96
N GLN A 52 -10.38 -18.53 12.84
CA GLN A 52 -8.94 -18.70 12.76
C GLN A 52 -8.23 -17.35 12.90
N MET A 53 -7.52 -17.18 13.99
CA MET A 53 -6.69 -15.98 14.19
C MET A 53 -5.33 -16.16 13.52
N ILE A 54 -4.95 -15.15 12.76
CA ILE A 54 -3.68 -15.07 12.04
C ILE A 54 -2.79 -14.05 12.74
N THR A 55 -1.53 -14.42 12.94
CA THR A 55 -0.48 -13.58 13.51
C THR A 55 0.71 -13.52 12.57
N GLN A 56 1.77 -12.80 12.93
CA GLN A 56 3.02 -12.77 12.15
C GLN A 56 3.66 -14.17 11.95
N ALA A 57 3.32 -15.14 12.79
CA ALA A 57 3.88 -16.50 12.69
C ALA A 57 3.49 -17.22 11.39
N GLN A 58 2.30 -16.90 10.85
CA GLN A 58 1.76 -17.49 9.63
C GLN A 58 2.15 -16.71 8.35
N LEU A 59 2.80 -15.56 8.47
CA LEU A 59 3.28 -14.80 7.32
C LEU A 59 4.34 -15.58 6.52
N PRO A 60 4.44 -15.33 5.19
CA PRO A 60 5.49 -15.93 4.37
C PRO A 60 6.89 -15.68 4.94
N LYS A 61 7.75 -16.70 4.91
CA LYS A 61 9.16 -16.61 5.35
C LYS A 61 10.12 -16.18 4.23
N GLN A 62 9.58 -15.76 3.11
CA GLN A 62 10.26 -15.16 1.98
C GLN A 62 9.69 -13.74 1.75
N PRO A 63 10.36 -12.90 0.97
CA PRO A 63 9.81 -11.58 0.63
C PRO A 63 8.41 -11.68 0.01
N PHE A 64 7.49 -10.84 0.47
CA PHE A 64 6.10 -10.83 0.03
C PHE A 64 5.56 -9.40 -0.08
N LEU A 65 4.47 -9.26 -0.81
CA LEU A 65 3.68 -8.03 -0.87
C LEU A 65 2.56 -8.11 0.16
N LEU A 66 2.44 -7.12 1.04
CA LEU A 66 1.27 -6.94 1.88
C LEU A 66 0.43 -5.84 1.25
N ASN A 67 -0.78 -6.18 0.79
CA ASN A 67 -1.69 -5.24 0.12
C ASN A 67 -2.91 -4.98 1.01
N VAL A 68 -3.18 -3.71 1.28
CA VAL A 68 -4.35 -3.27 2.06
C VAL A 68 -5.44 -2.84 1.09
N TRP A 69 -6.60 -3.48 1.19
CA TRP A 69 -7.68 -3.36 0.23
C TRP A 69 -9.06 -3.40 0.87
N ALA A 70 -10.10 -3.03 0.11
CA ALA A 70 -11.48 -3.19 0.52
C ALA A 70 -12.41 -3.41 -0.70
N SER A 71 -13.52 -4.09 -0.52
CA SER A 71 -14.51 -4.34 -1.57
C SER A 71 -15.20 -3.06 -2.07
N TRP A 72 -15.36 -2.08 -1.20
CA TRP A 72 -15.94 -0.76 -1.52
C TRP A 72 -14.96 0.18 -2.24
N CYS A 73 -13.67 -0.15 -2.31
CA CYS A 73 -12.61 0.71 -2.84
C CYS A 73 -12.54 0.59 -4.38
N VAL A 74 -12.87 1.65 -5.09
CA VAL A 74 -12.86 1.66 -6.57
C VAL A 74 -11.46 1.44 -7.14
N THR A 75 -10.45 2.10 -6.59
CA THR A 75 -9.06 1.98 -7.06
C THR A 75 -8.48 0.59 -6.77
N CYS A 76 -8.91 -0.07 -5.69
CA CYS A 76 -8.55 -1.46 -5.42
C CYS A 76 -9.07 -2.42 -6.50
N LYS A 77 -10.27 -2.13 -7.06
CA LYS A 77 -10.84 -2.91 -8.18
C LYS A 77 -10.05 -2.72 -9.47
N VAL A 78 -9.49 -1.55 -9.69
CA VAL A 78 -8.60 -1.26 -10.84
C VAL A 78 -7.28 -2.02 -10.72
N GLU A 79 -6.71 -2.12 -9.52
CA GLU A 79 -5.46 -2.83 -9.24
C GLU A 79 -5.62 -4.36 -9.31
N HIS A 80 -6.76 -4.89 -8.95
CA HIS A 80 -7.02 -6.31 -8.71
C HIS A 80 -6.60 -7.26 -9.84
N PRO A 81 -6.89 -6.99 -11.14
CA PRO A 81 -6.44 -7.84 -12.24
C PRO A 81 -4.91 -7.97 -12.31
N PHE A 82 -4.20 -6.92 -11.90
CA PHE A 82 -2.75 -6.92 -11.87
C PHE A 82 -2.21 -7.73 -10.69
N LEU A 83 -2.82 -7.63 -9.51
CA LEU A 83 -2.49 -8.49 -8.37
C LEU A 83 -2.68 -9.97 -8.71
N LEU A 84 -3.73 -10.33 -9.47
CA LEU A 84 -3.93 -11.69 -9.97
C LEU A 84 -2.77 -12.14 -10.89
N GLN A 85 -2.31 -11.28 -11.79
CA GLN A 85 -1.17 -11.61 -12.65
C GLN A 85 0.11 -11.83 -11.82
N MET A 86 0.37 -10.98 -10.83
CA MET A 86 1.51 -11.11 -9.92
C MET A 86 1.43 -12.41 -9.12
N SER A 87 0.27 -12.74 -8.57
CA SER A 87 0.03 -13.98 -7.83
C SER A 87 0.27 -15.22 -8.70
N LYS A 88 -0.26 -15.23 -9.92
CA LYS A 88 -0.04 -16.30 -10.92
C LYS A 88 1.43 -16.41 -11.36
N ALA A 89 2.18 -15.32 -11.30
CA ALA A 89 3.63 -15.28 -11.52
C ALA A 89 4.45 -15.72 -10.29
N GLY A 90 3.80 -16.16 -9.21
CA GLY A 90 4.45 -16.68 -8.01
C GLY A 90 4.91 -15.63 -7.01
N VAL A 91 4.39 -14.41 -7.08
CA VAL A 91 4.60 -13.39 -6.05
C VAL A 91 3.67 -13.68 -4.88
N PRO A 92 4.18 -13.93 -3.66
CA PRO A 92 3.31 -14.11 -2.50
C PRO A 92 2.67 -12.76 -2.14
N ILE A 93 1.34 -12.75 -2.05
CA ILE A 93 0.58 -11.55 -1.68
C ILE A 93 -0.26 -11.87 -0.44
N VAL A 94 -0.08 -11.06 0.60
CA VAL A 94 -0.89 -11.11 1.83
C VAL A 94 -1.89 -9.96 1.77
N GLY A 95 -3.17 -10.26 1.81
CA GLY A 95 -4.25 -9.29 1.84
C GLY A 95 -4.58 -8.85 3.27
N VAL A 96 -4.82 -7.55 3.45
CA VAL A 96 -5.44 -6.98 4.64
C VAL A 96 -6.72 -6.30 4.21
N ASN A 97 -7.84 -6.93 4.48
CA ASN A 97 -9.16 -6.37 4.19
C ASN A 97 -9.49 -5.31 5.27
N TYR A 98 -9.58 -4.05 4.86
CA TYR A 98 -9.61 -2.90 5.74
C TYR A 98 -11.00 -2.27 5.83
N LYS A 99 -11.56 -2.19 7.05
CA LYS A 99 -12.86 -1.54 7.35
C LYS A 99 -13.95 -1.94 6.37
N ASP A 100 -14.14 -3.23 6.20
CA ASP A 100 -15.04 -3.80 5.20
C ASP A 100 -16.01 -4.80 5.85
N GLU A 101 -17.12 -5.07 5.20
CA GLU A 101 -18.00 -6.13 5.62
C GLU A 101 -17.50 -7.48 5.06
N THR A 102 -17.38 -8.47 5.94
CA THR A 102 -16.86 -9.81 5.59
C THR A 102 -17.59 -10.41 4.40
N LYS A 103 -18.95 -10.26 4.37
CA LYS A 103 -19.78 -10.77 3.28
C LYS A 103 -19.41 -10.16 1.95
N ASP A 104 -19.28 -8.82 1.91
CA ASP A 104 -19.03 -8.09 0.67
C ASP A 104 -17.61 -8.35 0.15
N ALA A 105 -16.64 -8.45 1.07
CA ALA A 105 -15.27 -8.83 0.76
C ALA A 105 -15.17 -10.23 0.16
N LEU A 106 -15.86 -11.23 0.75
CA LEU A 106 -15.87 -12.60 0.24
C LEU A 106 -16.61 -12.72 -1.10
N GLU A 107 -17.73 -12.01 -1.28
CA GLU A 107 -18.47 -11.97 -2.54
C GLU A 107 -17.59 -11.37 -3.65
N TYR A 108 -16.86 -10.30 -3.34
CA TYR A 108 -15.91 -9.68 -4.27
C TYR A 108 -14.83 -10.68 -4.72
N LEU A 109 -14.15 -11.36 -3.80
CA LEU A 109 -13.10 -12.32 -4.13
C LEU A 109 -13.64 -13.56 -4.86
N THR A 110 -14.83 -14.01 -4.53
CA THR A 110 -15.50 -15.13 -5.23
C THR A 110 -15.80 -14.77 -6.69
N THR A 111 -16.19 -13.52 -6.94
CA THR A 111 -16.55 -13.04 -8.28
C THR A 111 -15.34 -12.72 -9.14
N HIS A 112 -14.24 -12.21 -8.55
CA HIS A 112 -13.09 -11.65 -9.28
C HIS A 112 -11.81 -12.49 -9.12
N GLU A 113 -11.88 -13.68 -8.54
CA GLU A 113 -10.76 -14.53 -8.11
C GLU A 113 -9.99 -13.91 -6.91
N ASP A 114 -9.32 -14.74 -6.13
CA ASP A 114 -8.54 -14.32 -4.95
C ASP A 114 -7.04 -14.33 -5.28
N PRO A 115 -6.36 -13.16 -5.32
CA PRO A 115 -4.92 -13.09 -5.56
C PRO A 115 -4.08 -13.40 -4.32
N PHE A 116 -4.69 -13.49 -3.14
CA PHE A 116 -3.98 -13.54 -1.86
C PHE A 116 -3.65 -14.98 -1.43
N THR A 117 -2.41 -15.19 -1.01
CA THR A 117 -1.99 -16.46 -0.37
C THR A 117 -2.50 -16.57 1.06
N LEU A 118 -2.75 -15.42 1.69
CA LEU A 118 -3.30 -15.27 3.02
C LEU A 118 -4.08 -13.95 3.04
N ASN A 119 -5.28 -13.94 3.61
CA ASN A 119 -6.08 -12.74 3.72
C ASN A 119 -6.66 -12.60 5.14
N VAL A 120 -6.38 -11.48 5.78
CA VAL A 120 -6.86 -11.16 7.14
C VAL A 120 -7.84 -9.98 7.10
N GLN A 121 -8.70 -9.90 8.09
CA GLN A 121 -9.67 -8.81 8.19
C GLN A 121 -9.30 -7.86 9.34
N ASP A 122 -9.05 -6.58 9.00
CA ASP A 122 -8.88 -5.47 9.94
C ASP A 122 -10.15 -4.62 9.97
N LYS A 123 -11.20 -5.17 10.59
CA LYS A 123 -12.54 -4.58 10.59
C LYS A 123 -12.55 -3.20 11.26
N GLU A 124 -11.84 -3.05 12.35
CA GLU A 124 -11.75 -1.79 13.12
C GLU A 124 -10.70 -0.83 12.52
N GLY A 125 -9.77 -1.33 11.72
CA GLY A 125 -8.70 -0.55 11.10
C GLY A 125 -7.53 -0.24 12.04
N ASN A 126 -7.42 -0.94 13.17
CA ASN A 126 -6.36 -0.71 14.15
C ASN A 126 -4.98 -1.11 13.62
N PHE A 127 -4.90 -2.24 12.91
CA PHE A 127 -3.66 -2.67 12.29
C PHE A 127 -3.21 -1.71 11.18
N GLY A 128 -4.17 -1.19 10.38
CA GLY A 128 -3.88 -0.17 9.39
C GLY A 128 -3.30 1.10 10.02
N ILE A 129 -3.81 1.56 11.18
CA ILE A 129 -3.28 2.71 11.91
C ILE A 129 -1.85 2.43 12.38
N ASP A 130 -1.61 1.28 13.00
CA ASP A 130 -0.28 0.89 13.49
C ASP A 130 0.73 0.73 12.34
N LEU A 131 0.27 0.31 11.16
CA LEU A 131 1.06 0.19 9.95
C LEU A 131 1.39 1.56 9.31
N GLY A 132 0.68 2.62 9.71
CA GLY A 132 0.82 3.97 9.14
C GLY A 132 0.07 4.13 7.82
N LEU A 133 -1.04 3.41 7.65
CA LEU A 133 -1.91 3.50 6.48
C LEU A 133 -2.51 4.89 6.36
N THR A 134 -2.48 5.44 5.15
CA THR A 134 -3.11 6.74 4.83
C THR A 134 -4.40 6.59 4.03
N GLY A 135 -4.56 5.46 3.35
CA GLY A 135 -5.74 5.13 2.54
C GLY A 135 -5.67 3.74 1.95
N VAL A 136 -6.61 3.40 1.06
CA VAL A 136 -6.62 2.16 0.30
C VAL A 136 -6.78 2.46 -1.20
N PRO A 137 -6.09 1.73 -2.09
CA PRO A 137 -5.13 0.69 -1.78
C PRO A 137 -3.76 1.25 -1.36
N GLU A 138 -3.08 0.57 -0.50
CA GLU A 138 -1.66 0.76 -0.22
C GLU A 138 -0.97 -0.60 -0.10
N SER A 139 0.28 -0.67 -0.52
CA SER A 139 1.04 -1.91 -0.50
C SER A 139 2.39 -1.72 0.18
N PHE A 140 2.85 -2.78 0.83
CA PHE A 140 4.12 -2.82 1.53
C PHE A 140 4.93 -4.02 1.04
N VAL A 141 6.18 -3.79 0.62
CA VAL A 141 7.12 -4.89 0.42
C VAL A 141 7.72 -5.25 1.76
N VAL A 142 7.57 -6.52 2.13
CA VAL A 142 8.01 -7.05 3.43
C VAL A 142 9.03 -8.15 3.20
N ASP A 143 10.14 -8.12 3.94
CA ASP A 143 11.16 -9.17 3.84
C ASP A 143 10.75 -10.45 4.58
N GLY A 144 11.47 -11.54 4.37
CA GLY A 144 11.20 -12.83 5.02
C GLY A 144 11.36 -12.84 6.55
N LYS A 145 11.88 -11.75 7.14
CA LYS A 145 11.99 -11.55 8.60
C LYS A 145 10.81 -10.73 9.15
N GLY A 146 9.93 -10.23 8.28
CA GLY A 146 8.77 -9.41 8.65
C GLY A 146 9.07 -7.92 8.78
N ASN A 147 10.16 -7.40 8.19
CA ASN A 147 10.43 -5.97 8.18
C ASN A 147 9.87 -5.32 6.92
N VAL A 148 9.24 -4.18 7.07
CA VAL A 148 8.76 -3.35 5.97
C VAL A 148 9.96 -2.70 5.28
N ARG A 149 10.12 -2.97 3.99
CA ARG A 149 11.23 -2.45 3.18
C ARG A 149 10.80 -1.34 2.23
N GLN A 150 9.55 -1.37 1.77
CA GLN A 150 9.00 -0.35 0.90
C GLN A 150 7.52 -0.12 1.20
N HIS A 151 7.05 1.11 1.07
CA HIS A 151 5.66 1.49 1.17
C HIS A 151 5.23 2.17 -0.14
N ILE A 152 4.19 1.66 -0.76
CA ILE A 152 3.67 2.11 -2.04
C ILE A 152 2.26 2.65 -1.82
N LEU A 153 2.08 3.93 -2.06
CA LEU A 153 0.81 4.62 -1.92
C LEU A 153 0.00 4.50 -3.23
N GLY A 154 -1.27 4.13 -3.10
CA GLY A 154 -2.17 3.94 -4.24
C GLY A 154 -1.94 2.61 -4.96
N GLU A 155 -2.61 2.43 -6.10
CA GLU A 155 -2.61 1.18 -6.84
C GLU A 155 -1.24 0.80 -7.41
N ILE A 156 -0.96 -0.50 -7.45
CA ILE A 156 0.14 -1.08 -8.20
C ILE A 156 -0.36 -1.40 -9.61
N ASN A 157 0.30 -0.83 -10.60
CA ASN A 157 0.17 -1.18 -12.01
C ASN A 157 1.49 -1.74 -12.53
N GLU A 158 1.54 -2.13 -13.80
CA GLU A 158 2.73 -2.73 -14.41
C GLU A 158 3.97 -1.81 -14.31
N GLU A 159 3.80 -0.50 -14.51
CA GLU A 159 4.90 0.46 -14.41
C GLU A 159 5.47 0.53 -13.00
N ARG A 160 4.61 0.67 -11.99
CA ARG A 160 5.02 0.71 -10.57
C ARG A 160 5.63 -0.61 -10.11
N TYR A 161 5.05 -1.72 -10.55
CA TYR A 161 5.63 -3.03 -10.27
C TYR A 161 7.05 -3.14 -10.79
N ASN A 162 7.27 -2.84 -12.07
CA ASN A 162 8.59 -2.97 -12.69
C ASN A 162 9.62 -1.98 -12.13
N LYS A 163 9.22 -0.76 -11.78
CA LYS A 163 10.13 0.29 -11.30
C LYS A 163 10.37 0.28 -9.80
N GLN A 164 9.41 -0.20 -9.00
CA GLN A 164 9.45 -0.08 -7.54
C GLN A 164 9.45 -1.45 -6.86
N VAL A 165 8.44 -2.29 -7.11
CA VAL A 165 8.25 -3.55 -6.38
C VAL A 165 9.27 -4.61 -6.78
N LEU A 166 9.41 -4.86 -8.07
CA LEU A 166 10.24 -5.94 -8.59
C LEU A 166 11.73 -5.78 -8.23
N PRO A 167 12.36 -4.59 -8.37
CA PRO A 167 13.75 -4.41 -7.96
C PRO A 167 13.97 -4.67 -6.47
N CYS A 168 13.07 -4.17 -5.62
CA CYS A 168 13.12 -4.37 -4.18
C CYS A 168 12.98 -5.86 -3.82
N MET A 169 11.95 -6.53 -4.34
CA MET A 169 11.72 -7.96 -4.07
C MET A 169 12.87 -8.84 -4.57
N THR A 170 13.45 -8.51 -5.73
CA THR A 170 14.60 -9.24 -6.27
C THR A 170 15.81 -9.10 -5.36
N ALA A 171 16.16 -7.87 -4.96
CA ALA A 171 17.27 -7.63 -4.05
C ALA A 171 17.10 -8.37 -2.70
N LEU A 172 15.86 -8.42 -2.18
CA LEU A 172 15.54 -9.14 -0.96
C LEU A 172 15.65 -10.66 -1.12
N ARG A 173 15.23 -11.23 -2.27
CA ARG A 173 15.33 -12.66 -2.56
C ARG A 173 16.79 -13.09 -2.75
N GLU A 174 17.60 -12.27 -3.39
CA GLU A 174 19.02 -12.49 -3.61
C GLU A 174 19.87 -12.22 -2.37
N GLN A 175 19.27 -11.80 -1.26
CA GLN A 175 19.95 -11.40 -0.03
C GLN A 175 21.07 -10.38 -0.29
N ALA A 176 20.77 -9.40 -1.15
CA ALA A 176 21.72 -8.36 -1.51
C ALA A 176 22.19 -7.58 -0.26
N ALA A 177 23.34 -6.92 -0.36
CA ALA A 177 23.85 -6.08 0.73
C ALA A 177 22.83 -4.99 1.13
N ASP A 178 22.75 -4.67 2.41
CA ASP A 178 21.81 -3.68 2.96
C ASP A 178 21.84 -2.32 2.25
N ALA A 179 23.02 -1.90 1.76
CA ALA A 179 23.17 -0.68 0.98
C ALA A 179 22.36 -0.74 -0.32
N LYS A 180 22.44 -1.86 -1.07
CA LYS A 180 21.69 -2.07 -2.30
C LYS A 180 20.19 -2.20 -2.04
N ILE A 181 19.80 -2.89 -0.96
CA ILE A 181 18.40 -2.98 -0.56
C ILE A 181 17.81 -1.59 -0.29
N ARG A 182 18.53 -0.72 0.44
CA ARG A 182 18.08 0.66 0.71
C ARG A 182 18.04 1.55 -0.52
N GLU A 183 18.81 1.23 -1.56
CA GLU A 183 18.80 1.97 -2.83
C GLU A 183 17.56 1.64 -3.67
N VAL A 184 17.12 0.38 -3.68
CA VAL A 184 16.06 -0.11 -4.57
C VAL A 184 14.71 -0.31 -3.87
N CYS A 185 14.71 -0.32 -2.56
CA CYS A 185 13.52 -0.33 -1.73
C CYS A 185 13.29 1.03 -1.09
#